data_61cd3fd969b9a5670440b89bcc09bd3b
#
_entry.id   61cd3fd969b9a5670440b89bcc09bd3b
#
_cell.length_a   1.000
_cell.length_b   1.000
_cell.length_c   1.000
_cell.angle_alpha   90.00
_cell.angle_beta   90.00
_cell.angle_gamma   90.00
#
_symmetry.space_group_name_H-M   'P 1'
#
loop_
_entity.id
_entity.type
_entity.pdbx_description
1 polymer ?
#
loop_
_entity_poly.entity_id
_entity_poly.type
_entity_poly.pdbx_seq_one_letter_code
_entity_poly.pdbx_strand_id
1 'polypeptide(L)'
;MDRRELIKLGAGAVVTGFAARAVAEARGSENRKVEQWGVFETEAPGPAAGNPFVDVQFGARFTQGHRTVETSGFYDGNGIYKVRFSPDSVGNWSYETTSNVKDLAGHTGALECIAPAAGNRGPVGTAHQFHFQYADATPYFPFGTTCYSYGFIGAPYGDETLTNLKAAGFNKVRICLLPKPLGKLQPVAMPFERLDAVAAPSAQGSMANPEYKESEGKFDLARFNPAYFQHFEARIEDLMAAGIEADVILFHPYDAWGFKSMGQEADDRYLRYAVARLSAYRNVWWSIANEYDLVKSKSMTDWDRFFRIVQESDPYRRLRSIHHSKVVYDHSKPWCTHASLQEYDFEKSAERLAAWNKPILYDEIQYEGNIARRWGNLSPEEMTHRFWRAIVYGVYATHGETYISTDDSPVWSDAGELHGTSPARITFLRKLLERSGTTGLMAAENPYYLNAGNPGELILYYFDYHCVGEYEFPLPEKVKFKATMIDPWAMTETALPGIFSGKSKIALTGKPYMAMLFEKV
;
A
#
# COMPACT_ATOMS: atom_id res chain seq x y z
N MET A 1 -52.11 21.72 37.03
CA MET A 1 -52.84 20.56 37.53
C MET A 1 -52.25 19.36 36.83
N ASP A 2 -51.52 18.66 37.42
CA ASP A 2 -51.09 17.90 38.59
C ASP A 2 -50.82 16.49 38.08
N ARG A 3 -49.69 16.15 38.12
CA ARG A 3 -48.90 15.15 38.84
C ARG A 3 -49.73 14.07 39.56
N ARG A 4 -49.31 12.81 39.38
CA ARG A 4 -49.46 11.61 40.22
C ARG A 4 -50.71 10.77 39.96
N GLU A 5 -50.45 9.53 39.60
CA GLU A 5 -50.37 8.32 40.43
C GLU A 5 -50.03 7.14 39.51
N LEU A 6 -48.94 6.47 39.66
CA LEU A 6 -48.43 5.56 40.69
C LEU A 6 -49.03 4.16 40.66
N ILE A 7 -48.19 3.26 40.20
CA ILE A 7 -47.83 1.95 40.78
C ILE A 7 -48.98 1.12 41.40
N LYS A 8 -49.12 -0.11 40.88
CA LYS A 8 -48.95 -1.34 41.67
C LYS A 8 -49.26 -2.61 40.90
N LEU A 9 -48.28 -3.51 40.96
CA LEU A 9 -48.35 -4.98 41.20
C LEU A 9 -48.96 -5.85 40.06
N GLY A 10 -48.28 -6.86 39.60
CA GLY A 10 -47.80 -7.96 40.34
C GLY A 10 -46.90 -8.93 39.57
N ALA A 11 -46.08 -9.53 40.32
CA ALA A 11 -45.11 -10.53 39.95
C ALA A 11 -45.81 -11.83 39.44
N GLY A 12 -45.17 -12.40 38.44
CA GLY A 12 -45.48 -13.72 37.95
C GLY A 12 -44.31 -14.26 37.12
N ALA A 13 -43.31 -14.79 37.86
CA ALA A 13 -42.23 -15.54 37.24
C ALA A 13 -42.78 -16.84 36.66
N VAL A 14 -42.64 -17.01 35.34
CA VAL A 14 -42.60 -18.34 34.74
C VAL A 14 -41.35 -18.43 33.89
N VAL A 15 -40.37 -19.08 34.46
CA VAL A 15 -39.21 -19.59 33.76
C VAL A 15 -39.71 -20.70 32.87
N THR A 16 -39.77 -20.45 31.59
CA THR A 16 -39.77 -21.52 30.57
C THR A 16 -38.57 -21.28 29.69
N GLY A 17 -37.51 -22.00 29.99
CA GLY A 17 -36.41 -22.24 29.09
C GLY A 17 -36.93 -22.90 27.81
N PHE A 18 -37.02 -22.10 26.76
CA PHE A 18 -36.99 -22.60 25.39
C PHE A 18 -35.69 -22.18 24.81
N ALA A 19 -34.81 -23.16 24.66
CA ALA A 19 -33.68 -23.09 23.77
C ALA A 19 -34.19 -22.50 22.45
N ALA A 20 -33.74 -21.29 22.15
CA ALA A 20 -33.76 -20.80 20.80
C ALA A 20 -32.76 -21.64 20.00
N ARG A 21 -33.18 -22.82 19.61
CA ARG A 21 -32.67 -23.53 18.47
C ARG A 21 -33.18 -22.74 17.26
N ALA A 22 -32.59 -21.59 17.03
CA ALA A 22 -32.81 -20.83 15.81
C ALA A 22 -32.22 -21.68 14.71
N VAL A 23 -33.08 -22.31 14.03
CA VAL A 23 -33.11 -22.70 12.67
C VAL A 23 -32.21 -21.78 11.85
N ALA A 24 -30.96 -22.19 11.68
CA ALA A 24 -30.19 -21.87 10.50
C ALA A 24 -30.73 -22.74 9.37
N GLU A 25 -32.04 -22.59 9.09
CA GLU A 25 -32.59 -23.05 7.82
C GLU A 25 -31.85 -22.27 6.74
N ALA A 26 -31.27 -23.01 5.83
CA ALA A 26 -30.74 -22.59 4.56
C ALA A 26 -31.49 -21.38 4.06
N ARG A 27 -30.94 -20.17 4.26
CA ARG A 27 -31.26 -19.04 3.38
C ARG A 27 -30.84 -19.53 2.02
N GLY A 28 -31.82 -19.82 1.18
CA GLY A 28 -31.64 -20.29 -0.16
C GLY A 28 -30.54 -19.48 -0.83
N SER A 29 -29.77 -20.14 -1.64
CA SER A 29 -28.61 -19.59 -2.36
C SER A 29 -29.07 -18.40 -3.21
N GLU A 30 -29.24 -17.24 -2.60
CA GLU A 30 -29.15 -16.00 -3.35
C GLU A 30 -27.76 -16.00 -3.91
N ASN A 31 -27.66 -16.11 -5.24
CA ASN A 31 -26.41 -16.08 -5.97
C ASN A 31 -25.79 -14.69 -5.71
N ARG A 32 -24.93 -14.62 -4.68
CA ARG A 32 -24.32 -13.36 -4.27
C ARG A 32 -23.45 -12.86 -5.41
N LYS A 33 -23.75 -11.67 -5.94
CA LYS A 33 -23.00 -11.05 -7.02
C LYS A 33 -21.81 -10.31 -6.45
N VAL A 34 -20.64 -10.50 -7.03
CA VAL A 34 -19.43 -9.75 -6.76
C VAL A 34 -18.76 -9.42 -8.08
N GLU A 35 -18.21 -8.23 -8.22
CA GLU A 35 -17.44 -7.89 -9.41
C GLU A 35 -16.07 -8.61 -9.43
N GLN A 36 -15.56 -8.87 -10.62
CA GLN A 36 -14.21 -9.38 -10.80
C GLN A 36 -13.23 -8.47 -10.04
N TRP A 37 -12.30 -9.09 -9.29
CA TRP A 37 -11.38 -8.42 -8.36
C TRP A 37 -12.04 -7.64 -7.19
N GLY A 38 -13.33 -7.81 -6.98
CA GLY A 38 -14.01 -7.38 -5.77
C GLY A 38 -13.79 -8.36 -4.61
N VAL A 39 -14.32 -8.05 -3.44
CA VAL A 39 -14.20 -8.91 -2.25
C VAL A 39 -15.53 -9.60 -2.00
N PHE A 40 -15.53 -10.92 -2.07
CA PHE A 40 -16.59 -11.78 -1.54
C PHE A 40 -16.21 -12.18 -0.11
N GLU A 41 -17.14 -12.08 0.83
CA GLU A 41 -16.97 -12.54 2.21
C GLU A 41 -18.10 -13.51 2.58
N THR A 42 -17.76 -14.59 3.23
CA THR A 42 -18.71 -15.50 3.89
C THR A 42 -18.28 -15.74 5.32
N GLU A 43 -19.26 -16.02 6.19
CA GLU A 43 -19.03 -16.21 7.61
C GLU A 43 -19.73 -17.47 8.14
N ALA A 44 -19.20 -18.01 9.22
CA ALA A 44 -19.79 -19.12 9.95
C ALA A 44 -19.64 -18.92 11.45
N PRO A 45 -20.68 -19.21 12.26
CA PRO A 45 -20.55 -19.25 13.72
C PRO A 45 -19.76 -20.49 14.15
N GLY A 46 -18.93 -20.33 15.18
CA GLY A 46 -18.08 -21.41 15.67
C GLY A 46 -17.62 -21.19 17.12
N PRO A 47 -16.67 -22.00 17.61
CA PRO A 47 -16.18 -21.92 18.98
C PRO A 47 -15.61 -20.55 19.32
N ALA A 48 -16.01 -20.00 20.49
CA ALA A 48 -15.43 -18.79 21.09
C ALA A 48 -14.61 -19.11 22.36
N ALA A 49 -14.74 -20.32 22.90
CA ALA A 49 -14.00 -20.80 24.06
C ALA A 49 -12.58 -21.27 23.67
N GLY A 50 -11.66 -21.31 24.61
CA GLY A 50 -10.26 -21.60 24.36
C GLY A 50 -9.52 -20.45 23.67
N ASN A 51 -8.66 -20.73 22.72
CA ASN A 51 -8.02 -19.71 21.89
C ASN A 51 -8.37 -19.90 20.42
N PRO A 52 -9.45 -19.28 19.91
CA PRO A 52 -9.88 -19.41 18.53
C PRO A 52 -8.82 -19.07 17.48
N PHE A 53 -7.89 -18.18 17.81
CA PHE A 53 -6.79 -17.77 16.91
C PHE A 53 -5.69 -18.83 16.75
N VAL A 54 -5.64 -19.81 17.66
CA VAL A 54 -4.62 -20.87 17.69
C VAL A 54 -5.26 -22.24 17.45
N ASP A 55 -6.39 -22.51 18.12
CA ASP A 55 -6.98 -23.85 18.19
C ASP A 55 -7.79 -24.18 16.93
N VAL A 56 -8.28 -23.17 16.21
CA VAL A 56 -9.19 -23.34 15.07
C VAL A 56 -8.51 -22.95 13.76
N GLN A 57 -8.45 -23.91 12.86
CA GLN A 57 -8.13 -23.70 11.46
C GLN A 57 -9.43 -23.53 10.67
N PHE A 58 -9.53 -22.49 9.88
CA PHE A 58 -10.68 -22.17 9.05
C PHE A 58 -10.23 -21.66 7.68
N GLY A 59 -10.96 -22.02 6.63
CA GLY A 59 -10.69 -21.58 5.27
C GLY A 59 -11.80 -22.03 4.33
N ALA A 60 -11.59 -21.83 3.04
CA ALA A 60 -12.50 -22.34 2.02
C ALA A 60 -11.77 -22.63 0.71
N ARG A 61 -12.35 -23.53 -0.08
CA ARG A 61 -11.99 -23.83 -1.46
C ARG A 61 -13.02 -23.22 -2.38
N PHE A 62 -12.58 -22.33 -3.25
CA PHE A 62 -13.40 -21.69 -4.28
C PHE A 62 -13.10 -22.35 -5.62
N THR A 63 -14.14 -22.82 -6.32
CA THR A 63 -13.97 -23.60 -7.55
C THR A 63 -14.77 -23.00 -8.71
N GLN A 64 -14.13 -22.87 -9.86
CA GLN A 64 -14.74 -22.53 -11.14
C GLN A 64 -14.21 -23.49 -12.21
N GLY A 65 -15.07 -24.33 -12.76
CA GLY A 65 -14.66 -25.39 -13.68
C GLY A 65 -13.64 -26.35 -13.06
N HIS A 66 -12.44 -26.39 -13.61
CA HIS A 66 -11.34 -27.24 -13.10
C HIS A 66 -10.38 -26.51 -12.17
N ARG A 67 -10.59 -25.22 -11.95
CA ARG A 67 -9.73 -24.39 -11.15
C ARG A 67 -10.23 -24.30 -9.72
N THR A 68 -9.33 -24.48 -8.77
CA THR A 68 -9.59 -24.31 -7.34
C THR A 68 -8.61 -23.30 -6.75
N VAL A 69 -9.13 -22.39 -5.94
CA VAL A 69 -8.36 -21.44 -5.13
C VAL A 69 -8.67 -21.71 -3.67
N GLU A 70 -7.65 -22.00 -2.89
CA GLU A 70 -7.76 -22.17 -1.45
C GLU A 70 -7.43 -20.86 -0.75
N THR A 71 -8.29 -20.43 0.19
CA THR A 71 -8.08 -19.23 0.99
C THR A 71 -8.17 -19.57 2.47
N SER A 72 -7.24 -19.02 3.25
CA SER A 72 -7.33 -19.07 4.70
C SER A 72 -8.40 -18.11 5.19
N GLY A 73 -9.21 -18.56 6.15
CA GLY A 73 -10.11 -17.72 6.92
C GLY A 73 -9.47 -17.24 8.22
N PHE A 74 -10.24 -16.51 8.99
CA PHE A 74 -9.80 -15.93 10.27
C PHE A 74 -10.96 -15.83 11.26
N TYR A 75 -10.62 -15.85 12.54
CA TYR A 75 -11.56 -15.53 13.61
C TYR A 75 -11.73 -14.02 13.72
N ASP A 76 -12.97 -13.53 13.65
CA ASP A 76 -13.31 -12.10 13.67
C ASP A 76 -13.95 -11.63 14.98
N GLY A 77 -13.83 -12.44 16.04
CA GLY A 77 -14.42 -12.16 17.36
C GLY A 77 -15.84 -12.72 17.52
N ASN A 78 -16.32 -12.75 18.75
CA ASN A 78 -17.70 -13.14 19.10
C ASN A 78 -18.18 -14.48 18.54
N GLY A 79 -17.27 -15.43 18.33
CA GLY A 79 -17.61 -16.75 17.75
C GLY A 79 -17.84 -16.72 16.24
N ILE A 80 -17.42 -15.67 15.53
CA ILE A 80 -17.58 -15.55 14.08
C ILE A 80 -16.24 -15.82 13.39
N TYR A 81 -16.29 -16.69 12.40
CA TYR A 81 -15.18 -17.01 11.49
C TYR A 81 -15.52 -16.53 10.09
N LYS A 82 -14.59 -15.87 9.44
CA LYS A 82 -14.77 -15.29 8.11
C LYS A 82 -13.74 -15.84 7.14
N VAL A 83 -14.14 -15.94 5.88
CA VAL A 83 -13.23 -16.17 4.76
C VAL A 83 -13.54 -15.17 3.66
N ARG A 84 -12.48 -14.60 3.06
CA ARG A 84 -12.58 -13.66 1.95
C ARG A 84 -12.02 -14.25 0.68
N PHE A 85 -12.67 -13.92 -0.42
CA PHE A 85 -12.26 -14.35 -1.75
C PHE A 85 -12.39 -13.21 -2.76
N SER A 86 -11.38 -13.06 -3.62
CA SER A 86 -11.39 -12.10 -4.72
C SER A 86 -11.39 -12.87 -6.04
N PRO A 87 -12.54 -13.05 -6.70
CA PRO A 87 -12.60 -13.77 -7.96
C PRO A 87 -11.89 -12.98 -9.06
N ASP A 88 -11.06 -13.63 -9.85
CA ASP A 88 -10.29 -13.04 -10.94
C ASP A 88 -10.82 -13.43 -12.33
N SER A 89 -11.93 -14.13 -12.40
CA SER A 89 -12.62 -14.47 -13.65
C SER A 89 -14.13 -14.45 -13.49
N VAL A 90 -14.79 -13.87 -14.48
CA VAL A 90 -16.25 -13.75 -14.57
C VAL A 90 -16.89 -15.13 -14.68
N GLY A 91 -18.08 -15.29 -14.10
CA GLY A 91 -18.87 -16.52 -14.11
C GLY A 91 -19.15 -17.06 -12.71
N ASN A 92 -19.74 -18.24 -12.66
CA ASN A 92 -20.16 -18.87 -11.41
C ASN A 92 -18.99 -19.57 -10.72
N TRP A 93 -18.83 -19.28 -9.44
CA TRP A 93 -17.93 -19.93 -8.51
C TRP A 93 -18.75 -20.65 -7.45
N SER A 94 -18.34 -21.84 -7.07
CA SER A 94 -18.82 -22.54 -5.87
C SER A 94 -17.75 -22.52 -4.80
N TYR A 95 -18.15 -22.66 -3.54
CA TYR A 95 -17.19 -22.82 -2.45
C TYR A 95 -17.64 -23.87 -1.44
N GLU A 96 -16.65 -24.42 -0.74
CA GLU A 96 -16.82 -25.31 0.41
C GLU A 96 -15.83 -24.88 1.50
N THR A 97 -16.33 -24.70 2.73
CA THR A 97 -15.49 -24.37 3.88
C THR A 97 -14.69 -25.57 4.37
N THR A 98 -13.49 -25.30 4.86
CA THR A 98 -12.59 -26.29 5.46
C THR A 98 -12.24 -25.89 6.88
N SER A 99 -12.21 -26.85 7.81
CA SER A 99 -11.82 -26.61 9.20
C SER A 99 -11.42 -27.90 9.91
N ASN A 100 -10.62 -27.77 10.98
CA ASN A 100 -10.41 -28.83 11.97
C ASN A 100 -11.59 -28.97 12.96
N VAL A 101 -12.55 -28.04 12.92
CA VAL A 101 -13.79 -28.07 13.72
C VAL A 101 -14.93 -28.47 12.80
N LYS A 102 -15.62 -29.57 13.19
CA LYS A 102 -16.67 -30.20 12.37
C LYS A 102 -17.78 -29.20 11.98
N ASP A 103 -18.21 -28.36 12.91
CA ASP A 103 -19.33 -27.43 12.70
C ASP A 103 -18.96 -26.24 11.80
N LEU A 104 -17.69 -26.09 11.44
CA LEU A 104 -17.19 -25.08 10.51
C LEU A 104 -16.80 -25.62 9.14
N ALA A 105 -16.69 -26.96 9.01
CA ALA A 105 -16.29 -27.63 7.78
C ALA A 105 -17.49 -28.04 6.93
N GLY A 106 -17.32 -28.02 5.60
CA GLY A 106 -18.31 -28.59 4.65
C GLY A 106 -19.50 -27.68 4.36
N HIS A 107 -19.51 -26.42 4.80
CA HIS A 107 -20.52 -25.46 4.36
C HIS A 107 -20.27 -25.08 2.91
N THR A 108 -21.29 -25.25 2.07
CA THR A 108 -21.20 -24.93 0.64
C THR A 108 -22.01 -23.72 0.27
N GLY A 109 -21.61 -23.06 -0.80
CA GLY A 109 -22.34 -21.94 -1.38
C GLY A 109 -21.84 -21.61 -2.78
N ALA A 110 -22.41 -20.55 -3.35
CA ALA A 110 -22.05 -20.07 -4.67
C ALA A 110 -22.05 -18.55 -4.73
N LEU A 111 -21.30 -18.02 -5.69
CA LEU A 111 -21.31 -16.62 -6.06
C LEU A 111 -21.22 -16.47 -7.58
N GLU A 112 -21.82 -15.42 -8.10
CA GLU A 112 -21.68 -15.00 -9.49
C GLU A 112 -20.66 -13.85 -9.57
N CYS A 113 -19.50 -14.10 -10.20
CA CYS A 113 -18.56 -13.05 -10.51
C CYS A 113 -19.02 -12.33 -11.78
N ILE A 114 -19.34 -11.05 -11.67
CA ILE A 114 -19.75 -10.19 -12.79
C ILE A 114 -18.56 -9.36 -13.28
N ALA A 115 -18.70 -8.74 -14.46
CA ALA A 115 -17.68 -7.84 -14.99
C ALA A 115 -17.36 -6.70 -14.01
N PRO A 116 -16.10 -6.22 -13.97
CA PRO A 116 -15.70 -5.15 -13.07
C PRO A 116 -16.40 -3.84 -13.43
N ALA A 117 -16.75 -3.06 -12.42
CA ALA A 117 -17.28 -1.72 -12.60
C ALA A 117 -16.21 -0.76 -13.16
N ALA A 118 -16.67 0.36 -13.73
CA ALA A 118 -15.77 1.41 -14.18
C ALA A 118 -14.85 1.88 -13.04
N GLY A 119 -13.54 1.93 -13.30
CA GLY A 119 -12.51 2.26 -12.31
C GLY A 119 -11.93 1.06 -11.55
N ASN A 120 -12.57 -0.11 -11.58
CA ASN A 120 -11.97 -1.34 -11.08
C ASN A 120 -11.12 -2.00 -12.17
N ARG A 121 -9.82 -1.75 -12.15
CA ARG A 121 -8.82 -2.26 -13.10
C ARG A 121 -8.16 -3.55 -12.62
N GLY A 122 -8.60 -4.07 -11.49
CA GLY A 122 -7.97 -5.21 -10.82
C GLY A 122 -6.70 -4.84 -10.06
N PRO A 123 -5.99 -5.83 -9.50
CA PRO A 123 -4.75 -5.61 -8.78
C PRO A 123 -3.61 -5.16 -9.70
N VAL A 124 -2.68 -4.43 -9.12
CA VAL A 124 -1.41 -4.09 -9.78
C VAL A 124 -0.46 -5.29 -9.71
N GLY A 125 0.22 -5.55 -10.82
CA GLY A 125 1.30 -6.53 -10.92
C GLY A 125 2.53 -5.95 -11.63
N THR A 126 3.65 -6.67 -11.61
CA THR A 126 4.84 -6.33 -12.39
C THR A 126 4.59 -6.63 -13.87
N ALA A 127 5.06 -5.76 -14.75
CA ALA A 127 4.89 -5.87 -16.19
C ALA A 127 6.09 -5.27 -16.93
N HIS A 128 6.22 -5.60 -18.22
CA HIS A 128 7.25 -5.03 -19.09
C HIS A 128 8.64 -5.03 -18.44
N GLN A 129 8.96 -6.12 -17.74
CA GLN A 129 10.20 -6.40 -17.01
C GLN A 129 10.43 -5.47 -15.81
N PHE A 130 10.40 -4.14 -15.98
CA PHE A 130 10.80 -3.16 -14.96
C PHE A 130 9.67 -2.19 -14.57
N HIS A 131 8.43 -2.47 -14.98
CA HIS A 131 7.29 -1.59 -14.76
C HIS A 131 6.13 -2.31 -14.09
N PHE A 132 5.01 -1.61 -13.98
CA PHE A 132 3.79 -2.10 -13.36
C PHE A 132 2.58 -1.87 -14.26
N GLN A 133 1.58 -2.73 -14.14
CA GLN A 133 0.28 -2.57 -14.77
C GLN A 133 -0.82 -3.15 -13.90
N TYR A 134 -2.04 -2.69 -14.10
CA TYR A 134 -3.23 -3.33 -13.56
C TYR A 134 -3.54 -4.64 -14.26
N ALA A 135 -4.40 -5.47 -13.66
CA ALA A 135 -4.81 -6.75 -14.24
C ALA A 135 -5.56 -6.61 -15.58
N ASP A 136 -6.16 -5.45 -15.86
CA ASP A 136 -6.78 -5.10 -17.15
C ASP A 136 -5.78 -4.63 -18.22
N ALA A 137 -4.48 -4.74 -17.93
CA ALA A 137 -3.36 -4.29 -18.75
C ALA A 137 -3.18 -2.76 -18.85
N THR A 138 -3.93 -1.96 -18.12
CA THR A 138 -3.66 -0.52 -18.02
C THR A 138 -2.33 -0.27 -17.33
N PRO A 139 -1.41 0.53 -17.89
CA PRO A 139 -0.16 0.88 -17.23
C PRO A 139 -0.38 1.54 -15.87
N TYR A 140 0.45 1.20 -14.90
CA TYR A 140 0.44 1.79 -13.58
C TYR A 140 1.79 2.41 -13.26
N PHE A 141 1.78 3.70 -12.97
CA PHE A 141 2.96 4.46 -12.55
C PHE A 141 2.81 4.74 -11.04
N PRO A 142 3.58 4.08 -10.17
CA PRO A 142 3.48 4.31 -8.72
C PRO A 142 4.04 5.68 -8.34
N PHE A 143 3.16 6.62 -8.12
CA PHE A 143 3.44 7.95 -7.59
C PHE A 143 2.85 8.04 -6.19
N GLY A 144 3.60 7.53 -5.23
CA GLY A 144 3.16 7.32 -3.87
C GLY A 144 3.60 8.38 -2.89
N THR A 145 3.07 8.27 -1.68
CA THR A 145 3.50 9.00 -0.49
C THR A 145 3.53 8.09 0.73
N THR A 146 4.09 8.59 1.83
CA THR A 146 4.15 7.87 3.11
C THR A 146 3.21 8.53 4.11
N CYS A 147 2.31 7.74 4.71
CA CYS A 147 1.44 8.12 5.83
C CYS A 147 1.38 6.94 6.80
N TYR A 148 2.46 6.69 7.54
CA TYR A 148 2.67 5.47 8.33
C TYR A 148 1.50 5.11 9.23
N SER A 149 0.82 6.10 9.81
CA SER A 149 -0.17 5.90 10.85
C SER A 149 -1.63 5.88 10.36
N TYR A 150 -1.86 6.13 9.07
CA TYR A 150 -3.19 6.21 8.49
C TYR A 150 -4.07 4.98 8.80
N GLY A 151 -3.47 3.79 8.79
CA GLY A 151 -4.20 2.52 8.98
C GLY A 151 -4.76 2.30 10.39
N PHE A 152 -4.19 2.97 11.41
CA PHE A 152 -4.58 2.74 12.80
C PHE A 152 -5.01 4.02 13.56
N ILE A 153 -5.01 5.18 12.89
CA ILE A 153 -5.50 6.43 13.46
C ILE A 153 -6.99 6.64 13.15
N GLY A 154 -7.72 7.20 14.13
CA GLY A 154 -9.14 7.52 13.98
C GLY A 154 -9.41 8.89 13.39
N ALA A 155 -10.71 9.25 13.33
CA ALA A 155 -11.15 10.60 13.01
C ALA A 155 -10.68 11.61 14.11
N PRO A 156 -10.44 12.90 13.77
CA PRO A 156 -10.61 13.47 12.42
C PRO A 156 -9.40 13.23 11.50
N TYR A 157 -8.21 12.91 12.04
CA TYR A 157 -6.94 12.86 11.29
C TYR A 157 -6.95 11.85 10.14
N GLY A 158 -7.49 10.65 10.35
CA GLY A 158 -7.57 9.65 9.27
C GLY A 158 -8.42 10.11 8.10
N ASP A 159 -9.52 10.81 8.38
CA ASP A 159 -10.45 11.30 7.34
C ASP A 159 -9.84 12.49 6.58
N GLU A 160 -9.12 13.36 7.30
CA GLU A 160 -8.38 14.46 6.72
C GLU A 160 -7.23 13.96 5.82
N THR A 161 -6.49 12.97 6.28
CA THR A 161 -5.43 12.33 5.48
C THR A 161 -5.99 11.77 4.17
N LEU A 162 -7.15 11.08 4.19
CA LEU A 162 -7.78 10.56 2.98
C LEU A 162 -8.19 11.69 2.03
N THR A 163 -8.72 12.78 2.57
CA THR A 163 -9.09 13.97 1.79
C THR A 163 -7.87 14.57 1.10
N ASN A 164 -6.78 14.74 1.82
CA ASN A 164 -5.52 15.25 1.29
C ASN A 164 -4.89 14.31 0.24
N LEU A 165 -4.90 12.99 0.48
CA LEU A 165 -4.43 11.98 -0.49
C LEU A 165 -5.15 12.10 -1.84
N LYS A 166 -6.48 12.23 -1.81
CA LYS A 166 -7.31 12.42 -3.01
C LYS A 166 -7.00 13.74 -3.72
N ALA A 167 -6.88 14.83 -2.98
CA ALA A 167 -6.62 16.17 -3.52
C ALA A 167 -5.23 16.27 -4.15
N ALA A 168 -4.21 15.70 -3.52
CA ALA A 168 -2.84 15.66 -4.02
C ALA A 168 -2.66 14.75 -5.24
N GLY A 169 -3.57 13.78 -5.42
CA GLY A 169 -3.53 12.87 -6.57
C GLY A 169 -2.48 11.77 -6.45
N PHE A 170 -2.05 11.40 -5.24
CA PHE A 170 -1.25 10.20 -5.04
C PHE A 170 -2.06 8.95 -5.34
N ASN A 171 -1.42 7.95 -5.95
CA ASN A 171 -2.07 6.68 -6.29
C ASN A 171 -1.52 5.47 -5.51
N LYS A 172 -0.60 5.70 -4.58
CA LYS A 172 -0.02 4.70 -3.67
C LYS A 172 0.25 5.36 -2.31
N VAL A 173 0.02 4.65 -1.22
CA VAL A 173 0.41 5.11 0.12
C VAL A 173 1.05 3.97 0.92
N ARG A 174 2.16 4.28 1.61
CA ARG A 174 2.83 3.37 2.53
C ARG A 174 2.27 3.57 3.94
N ILE A 175 1.75 2.49 4.52
CA ILE A 175 1.08 2.49 5.83
C ILE A 175 1.56 1.33 6.70
N CYS A 176 1.73 1.55 8.01
CA CYS A 176 2.11 0.49 8.94
C CYS A 176 0.89 -0.29 9.42
N LEU A 177 0.98 -1.63 9.41
CA LEU A 177 -0.04 -2.47 10.01
C LEU A 177 0.12 -2.53 11.55
N LEU A 178 1.34 -2.62 12.07
CA LEU A 178 1.58 -2.48 13.51
C LEU A 178 1.68 -0.98 13.86
N PRO A 179 1.10 -0.56 15.00
CA PRO A 179 1.12 0.85 15.37
C PRO A 179 2.52 1.33 15.77
N LYS A 180 2.76 2.62 15.57
CA LYS A 180 3.90 3.36 16.10
C LYS A 180 3.41 4.49 17.01
N PRO A 181 4.22 4.96 17.98
CA PRO A 181 3.85 6.11 18.80
C PRO A 181 3.69 7.39 17.98
N LEU A 182 2.71 8.20 18.31
CA LEU A 182 2.31 9.43 17.61
C LEU A 182 2.20 10.66 18.54
N GLY A 183 3.16 10.87 19.39
CA GLY A 183 3.06 11.95 20.38
C GLY A 183 1.87 11.74 21.32
N LYS A 184 0.91 12.66 21.32
CA LYS A 184 -0.30 12.58 22.17
C LYS A 184 -1.40 11.71 21.57
N LEU A 185 -1.35 11.41 20.28
CA LEU A 185 -2.35 10.60 19.59
C LEU A 185 -2.16 9.12 19.90
N GLN A 186 -3.26 8.40 19.93
CA GLN A 186 -3.27 6.96 20.18
C GLN A 186 -3.90 6.21 19.01
N PRO A 187 -3.46 4.99 18.74
CA PRO A 187 -4.21 4.09 17.88
C PRO A 187 -5.64 3.89 18.41
N VAL A 188 -6.61 3.72 17.51
CA VAL A 188 -8.02 3.46 17.89
C VAL A 188 -8.19 2.20 18.74
N ALA A 189 -7.28 1.24 18.56
CA ALA A 189 -7.18 0.00 19.32
C ALA A 189 -5.74 -0.51 19.20
N MET A 190 -5.43 -1.63 19.88
CA MET A 190 -4.16 -2.33 19.74
C MET A 190 -4.36 -3.67 18.99
N PRO A 191 -3.37 -4.16 18.24
CA PRO A 191 -3.54 -5.35 17.39
C PRO A 191 -3.68 -6.67 18.16
N PHE A 192 -3.26 -6.69 19.42
CA PHE A 192 -3.33 -7.86 20.30
C PHE A 192 -4.14 -7.54 21.57
N GLU A 193 -4.69 -8.60 22.17
CA GLU A 193 -5.42 -8.48 23.45
C GLU A 193 -4.47 -7.97 24.54
N ARG A 194 -4.93 -6.97 25.28
CA ARG A 194 -4.15 -6.35 26.33
C ARG A 194 -4.35 -7.07 27.65
N LEU A 195 -3.26 -7.40 28.34
CA LEU A 195 -3.25 -8.12 29.62
C LEU A 195 -3.18 -7.18 30.83
N ASP A 196 -2.88 -5.91 30.61
CA ASP A 196 -2.77 -4.92 31.69
C ASP A 196 -3.67 -3.70 31.43
N ALA A 197 -3.99 -2.99 32.51
CA ALA A 197 -4.86 -1.80 32.49
C ALA A 197 -4.07 -0.48 32.28
N VAL A 198 -2.77 -0.57 31.94
CA VAL A 198 -1.92 0.63 31.79
C VAL A 198 -2.29 1.36 30.50
N ALA A 199 -2.42 2.69 30.60
CA ALA A 199 -2.63 3.53 29.43
C ALA A 199 -1.50 3.31 28.40
N ALA A 200 -1.83 3.39 27.11
CA ALA A 200 -0.81 3.34 26.07
C ALA A 200 0.26 4.41 26.35
N PRO A 201 1.55 4.13 26.10
CA PRO A 201 2.59 5.11 26.32
C PRO A 201 2.33 6.30 25.42
N SER A 202 2.38 7.48 25.98
CA SER A 202 2.59 8.67 25.17
C SER A 202 4.02 8.62 24.63
N ALA A 203 4.20 8.75 23.34
CA ALA A 203 5.53 8.97 22.79
C ALA A 203 6.07 10.24 23.43
N GLN A 204 7.19 10.13 24.13
CA GLN A 204 7.97 11.29 24.53
C GLN A 204 8.98 11.54 23.41
N GLY A 205 8.90 12.68 22.79
CA GLY A 205 9.80 13.10 21.74
C GLY A 205 9.05 13.75 20.59
N SER A 206 9.66 14.73 19.94
CA SER A 206 9.17 15.27 18.67
C SER A 206 9.60 14.35 17.53
N MET A 207 8.96 14.43 16.35
CA MET A 207 9.42 13.78 15.12
C MET A 207 10.90 14.10 14.82
N ALA A 208 11.38 15.25 15.27
CA ALA A 208 12.78 15.65 15.16
C ALA A 208 13.73 14.82 16.04
N ASN A 209 13.22 14.18 17.09
CA ASN A 209 14.00 13.39 18.04
C ASN A 209 13.13 12.30 18.68
N PRO A 210 12.71 11.28 17.93
CA PRO A 210 11.88 10.21 18.45
C PRO A 210 12.69 9.36 19.43
N GLU A 211 12.49 9.57 20.72
CA GLU A 211 12.93 8.61 21.73
C GLU A 211 11.81 7.57 21.89
N TYR A 212 11.95 6.46 21.18
CA TYR A 212 11.07 5.29 21.36
C TYR A 212 11.47 4.55 22.64
N LYS A 213 10.94 4.97 23.77
CA LYS A 213 11.01 4.16 24.97
C LYS A 213 10.06 2.99 24.82
N GLU A 214 10.57 1.77 24.98
CA GLU A 214 9.72 0.59 25.06
C GLU A 214 8.73 0.78 26.20
N SER A 215 7.46 0.63 25.89
CA SER A 215 6.43 0.68 26.92
C SER A 215 6.31 -0.68 27.58
N GLU A 216 5.95 -0.68 28.85
CA GLU A 216 5.71 -1.88 29.63
C GLU A 216 4.31 -2.51 29.38
N GLY A 217 3.68 -2.23 28.24
CA GLY A 217 2.41 -2.86 27.86
C GLY A 217 2.56 -4.38 27.74
N LYS A 218 1.69 -5.13 28.41
CA LYS A 218 1.64 -6.58 28.31
C LYS A 218 0.52 -6.99 27.37
N PHE A 219 0.85 -7.80 26.38
CA PHE A 219 -0.08 -8.30 25.37
C PHE A 219 -0.07 -9.81 25.31
N ASP A 220 -1.23 -10.41 25.10
CA ASP A 220 -1.33 -11.82 24.71
C ASP A 220 -1.09 -11.92 23.20
N LEU A 221 0.15 -12.22 22.80
CA LEU A 221 0.53 -12.36 21.40
C LEU A 221 -0.09 -13.57 20.70
N ALA A 222 -0.84 -14.41 21.44
CA ALA A 222 -1.63 -15.48 20.88
C ALA A 222 -3.10 -15.09 20.60
N ARG A 223 -3.50 -13.86 20.99
CA ARG A 223 -4.85 -13.34 20.80
C ARG A 223 -4.84 -12.00 20.10
N PHE A 224 -5.38 -11.97 18.91
CA PHE A 224 -5.56 -10.71 18.18
C PHE A 224 -6.78 -9.95 18.72
N ASN A 225 -6.80 -8.66 18.47
CA ASN A 225 -7.96 -7.81 18.69
C ASN A 225 -8.67 -7.55 17.35
N PRO A 226 -9.78 -8.21 17.05
CA PRO A 226 -10.48 -8.04 15.78
C PRO A 226 -10.89 -6.61 15.48
N ALA A 227 -11.25 -5.80 16.47
CA ALA A 227 -11.66 -4.41 16.28
C ALA A 227 -10.53 -3.55 15.67
N TYR A 228 -9.27 -3.83 16.01
CA TYR A 228 -8.12 -3.17 15.39
C TYR A 228 -8.05 -3.45 13.89
N PHE A 229 -8.14 -4.72 13.52
CA PHE A 229 -8.06 -5.15 12.12
C PHE A 229 -9.28 -4.70 11.31
N GLN A 230 -10.47 -4.72 11.88
CA GLN A 230 -11.69 -4.19 11.25
C GLN A 230 -11.55 -2.70 10.92
N HIS A 231 -10.96 -1.91 11.83
CA HIS A 231 -10.66 -0.51 11.55
C HIS A 231 -9.64 -0.36 10.41
N PHE A 232 -8.57 -1.16 10.45
CA PHE A 232 -7.54 -1.14 9.39
C PHE A 232 -8.12 -1.53 8.03
N GLU A 233 -8.99 -2.54 7.98
CA GLU A 233 -9.72 -2.97 6.77
C GLU A 233 -10.58 -1.86 6.20
N ALA A 234 -11.32 -1.12 7.04
CA ALA A 234 -12.10 0.03 6.59
C ALA A 234 -11.21 1.09 5.92
N ARG A 235 -10.00 1.34 6.45
CA ARG A 235 -9.02 2.25 5.82
C ARG A 235 -8.48 1.71 4.49
N ILE A 236 -8.28 0.40 4.34
CA ILE A 236 -7.93 -0.23 3.04
C ILE A 236 -9.07 -0.06 2.03
N GLU A 237 -10.32 -0.22 2.46
CA GLU A 237 -11.50 -0.02 1.61
C GLU A 237 -11.65 1.44 1.17
N ASP A 238 -11.41 2.40 2.06
CA ASP A 238 -11.39 3.84 1.74
C ASP A 238 -10.36 4.17 0.66
N LEU A 239 -9.14 3.62 0.78
CA LEU A 239 -8.08 3.76 -0.24
C LEU A 239 -8.48 3.09 -1.55
N MET A 240 -9.04 1.89 -1.50
CA MET A 240 -9.50 1.15 -2.68
C MET A 240 -10.59 1.93 -3.44
N ALA A 241 -11.55 2.51 -2.71
CA ALA A 241 -12.59 3.35 -3.29
C ALA A 241 -12.04 4.66 -3.88
N ALA A 242 -10.91 5.15 -3.37
CA ALA A 242 -10.19 6.31 -3.90
C ALA A 242 -9.26 5.98 -5.08
N GLY A 243 -9.11 4.70 -5.45
CA GLY A 243 -8.15 4.26 -6.47
C GLY A 243 -6.70 4.36 -6.03
N ILE A 244 -6.43 4.17 -4.74
CA ILE A 244 -5.10 4.28 -4.13
C ILE A 244 -4.64 2.90 -3.68
N GLU A 245 -3.43 2.51 -4.10
CA GLU A 245 -2.77 1.27 -3.66
C GLU A 245 -2.24 1.44 -2.23
N ALA A 246 -2.48 0.44 -1.40
CA ALA A 246 -2.05 0.37 -0.01
C ALA A 246 -0.80 -0.53 0.11
N ASP A 247 0.36 0.08 0.28
CA ASP A 247 1.63 -0.61 0.54
C ASP A 247 1.76 -0.84 2.05
N VAL A 248 1.29 -2.03 2.48
CA VAL A 248 1.12 -2.39 3.89
C VAL A 248 2.43 -2.88 4.48
N ILE A 249 3.00 -2.09 5.39
CA ILE A 249 4.23 -2.40 6.12
C ILE A 249 3.90 -3.31 7.29
N LEU A 250 4.40 -4.55 7.25
CA LEU A 250 4.10 -5.57 8.25
C LEU A 250 4.95 -5.42 9.52
N PHE A 251 6.24 -5.05 9.40
CA PHE A 251 7.13 -4.80 10.53
C PHE A 251 7.87 -3.48 10.37
N HIS A 252 8.27 -2.86 11.49
CA HIS A 252 9.09 -1.66 11.51
C HIS A 252 9.84 -1.51 12.86
N PRO A 253 10.93 -0.72 12.95
CA PRO A 253 11.71 -0.56 14.17
C PRO A 253 11.07 0.37 15.21
N TYR A 254 10.04 1.16 14.84
CA TYR A 254 9.51 2.28 15.63
C TYR A 254 8.53 1.85 16.72
N ASP A 255 8.22 0.58 16.81
CA ASP A 255 7.30 0.02 17.78
C ASP A 255 7.78 0.27 19.22
N ALA A 256 6.86 0.71 20.08
CA ALA A 256 7.09 0.94 21.50
C ALA A 256 6.46 -0.14 22.40
N TRP A 257 5.78 -1.13 21.84
CA TRP A 257 5.00 -2.14 22.59
C TRP A 257 5.58 -3.55 22.54
N GLY A 258 6.75 -3.72 21.89
CA GLY A 258 7.45 -4.99 21.79
C GLY A 258 7.03 -5.86 20.61
N PHE A 259 6.17 -5.39 19.71
CA PHE A 259 5.72 -6.17 18.54
C PHE A 259 6.86 -6.45 17.55
N LYS A 260 7.85 -5.55 17.43
CA LYS A 260 9.07 -5.80 16.65
C LYS A 260 9.91 -6.96 17.19
N SER A 261 9.68 -7.37 18.43
CA SER A 261 10.46 -8.39 19.15
C SER A 261 9.65 -9.65 19.47
N MET A 262 8.51 -9.85 18.85
CA MET A 262 7.73 -11.08 18.98
C MET A 262 8.58 -12.29 18.58
N GLY A 263 8.40 -13.42 19.25
CA GLY A 263 9.07 -14.67 18.92
C GLY A 263 8.50 -15.30 17.65
N GLN A 264 9.22 -16.28 17.11
CA GLN A 264 8.91 -16.91 15.82
C GLN A 264 7.44 -17.33 15.67
N GLU A 265 6.89 -17.99 16.68
CA GLU A 265 5.49 -18.48 16.63
C GLU A 265 4.48 -17.33 16.53
N ALA A 266 4.70 -16.25 17.27
CA ALA A 266 3.83 -15.08 17.23
C ALA A 266 3.98 -14.30 15.90
N ASP A 267 5.20 -14.15 15.39
CA ASP A 267 5.47 -13.53 14.08
C ASP A 267 4.73 -14.29 12.96
N ASP A 268 4.88 -15.62 12.92
CA ASP A 268 4.31 -16.47 11.88
C ASP A 268 2.77 -16.44 11.92
N ARG A 269 2.19 -16.45 13.13
CA ARG A 269 0.75 -16.32 13.35
C ARG A 269 0.23 -14.96 12.91
N TYR A 270 0.92 -13.89 13.29
CA TYR A 270 0.60 -12.53 12.89
C TYR A 270 0.57 -12.38 11.37
N LEU A 271 1.61 -12.84 10.68
CA LEU A 271 1.67 -12.76 9.21
C LEU A 271 0.53 -13.52 8.55
N ARG A 272 0.24 -14.76 8.98
CA ARG A 272 -0.85 -15.57 8.43
C ARG A 272 -2.22 -14.91 8.68
N TYR A 273 -2.43 -14.37 9.87
CA TYR A 273 -3.67 -13.67 10.21
C TYR A 273 -3.85 -12.39 9.39
N ALA A 274 -2.81 -11.58 9.26
CA ALA A 274 -2.83 -10.36 8.44
C ALA A 274 -3.13 -10.67 6.97
N VAL A 275 -2.46 -11.70 6.40
CA VAL A 275 -2.68 -12.09 5.00
C VAL A 275 -4.09 -12.65 4.80
N ALA A 276 -4.60 -13.51 5.70
CA ALA A 276 -5.95 -14.03 5.60
C ALA A 276 -7.01 -12.92 5.59
N ARG A 277 -6.78 -11.84 6.34
CA ARG A 277 -7.69 -10.70 6.41
C ARG A 277 -7.61 -9.78 5.19
N LEU A 278 -6.40 -9.51 4.70
CA LEU A 278 -6.17 -8.37 3.78
C LEU A 278 -5.91 -8.79 2.32
N SER A 279 -5.49 -10.01 2.04
CA SER A 279 -5.06 -10.41 0.69
C SER A 279 -6.15 -10.34 -0.38
N ALA A 280 -7.43 -10.46 0.01
CA ALA A 280 -8.54 -10.36 -0.92
C ALA A 280 -8.78 -8.93 -1.46
N TYR A 281 -8.28 -7.90 -0.79
CA TYR A 281 -8.36 -6.53 -1.29
C TYR A 281 -7.37 -6.33 -2.44
N ARG A 282 -7.85 -5.89 -3.60
CA ARG A 282 -7.05 -5.77 -4.82
C ARG A 282 -5.94 -4.72 -4.74
N ASN A 283 -6.10 -3.73 -3.88
CA ASN A 283 -5.17 -2.60 -3.72
C ASN A 283 -4.09 -2.83 -2.65
N VAL A 284 -3.95 -4.04 -2.10
CA VAL A 284 -2.94 -4.35 -1.08
C VAL A 284 -1.63 -4.79 -1.73
N TRP A 285 -0.52 -4.17 -1.29
CA TRP A 285 0.84 -4.61 -1.51
C TRP A 285 1.46 -4.97 -0.16
N TRP A 286 2.45 -5.87 -0.15
CA TRP A 286 3.12 -6.30 1.06
C TRP A 286 4.52 -5.70 1.14
N SER A 287 4.78 -4.78 2.07
CA SER A 287 6.12 -4.42 2.52
C SER A 287 6.44 -5.22 3.78
N ILE A 288 7.34 -6.21 3.67
CA ILE A 288 7.65 -7.12 4.80
C ILE A 288 8.16 -6.32 6.00
N ALA A 289 8.97 -5.30 5.75
CA ALA A 289 9.35 -4.34 6.78
C ALA A 289 9.73 -2.98 6.19
N ASN A 290 9.54 -1.93 6.99
CA ASN A 290 10.26 -0.68 6.84
C ASN A 290 11.55 -0.74 7.65
N GLU A 291 12.68 -0.27 7.06
CA GLU A 291 14.00 -0.24 7.71
C GLU A 291 14.33 -1.56 8.46
N TYR A 292 14.18 -2.67 7.75
CA TYR A 292 14.29 -4.02 8.31
C TYR A 292 15.61 -4.24 9.10
N ASP A 293 16.69 -3.61 8.65
CA ASP A 293 18.03 -3.73 9.23
C ASP A 293 18.19 -2.99 10.57
N LEU A 294 17.22 -2.16 10.95
CA LEU A 294 17.11 -1.55 12.27
C LEU A 294 16.33 -2.41 13.27
N VAL A 295 15.58 -3.42 12.82
CA VAL A 295 14.86 -4.37 13.69
C VAL A 295 15.83 -5.44 14.19
N LYS A 296 16.58 -5.12 15.23
CA LYS A 296 17.70 -5.95 15.72
C LYS A 296 17.31 -7.31 16.29
N SER A 297 16.04 -7.50 16.61
CA SER A 297 15.48 -8.78 17.10
C SER A 297 15.26 -9.81 15.99
N LYS A 298 15.38 -9.44 14.71
CA LYS A 298 15.17 -10.31 13.55
C LYS A 298 16.47 -10.48 12.77
N SER A 299 16.68 -11.69 12.30
CA SER A 299 17.82 -12.07 11.45
C SER A 299 17.44 -12.05 9.97
N MET A 300 18.41 -12.16 9.06
CA MET A 300 18.16 -12.32 7.63
C MET A 300 17.32 -13.57 7.33
N THR A 301 17.52 -14.66 8.09
CA THR A 301 16.72 -15.90 7.97
C THR A 301 15.26 -15.66 8.32
N ASP A 302 14.98 -14.77 9.29
CA ASP A 302 13.61 -14.42 9.66
C ASP A 302 12.94 -13.65 8.52
N TRP A 303 13.63 -12.68 7.92
CA TRP A 303 13.10 -11.92 6.78
C TRP A 303 12.78 -12.80 5.58
N ASP A 304 13.67 -13.74 5.25
CA ASP A 304 13.44 -14.74 4.20
C ASP A 304 12.25 -15.66 4.51
N ARG A 305 12.08 -16.04 5.77
CA ARG A 305 10.93 -16.82 6.25
C ARG A 305 9.64 -16.03 6.12
N PHE A 306 9.61 -14.75 6.51
CA PHE A 306 8.43 -13.90 6.43
C PHE A 306 7.94 -13.72 5.00
N PHE A 307 8.85 -13.51 4.07
CA PHE A 307 8.51 -13.48 2.65
C PHE A 307 7.82 -14.75 2.19
N ARG A 308 8.35 -15.93 2.59
CA ARG A 308 7.75 -17.21 2.20
C ARG A 308 6.38 -17.40 2.83
N ILE A 309 6.20 -17.06 4.11
CA ILE A 309 4.91 -17.13 4.77
C ILE A 309 3.88 -16.27 4.05
N VAL A 310 4.21 -15.02 3.73
CA VAL A 310 3.31 -14.12 2.99
C VAL A 310 3.02 -14.69 1.60
N GLN A 311 4.03 -15.17 0.87
CA GLN A 311 3.87 -15.74 -0.45
C GLN A 311 2.99 -16.99 -0.47
N GLU A 312 3.15 -17.88 0.52
CA GLU A 312 2.39 -19.15 0.63
C GLU A 312 0.95 -18.91 1.11
N SER A 313 0.74 -17.88 1.94
CA SER A 313 -0.57 -17.57 2.51
C SER A 313 -1.43 -16.69 1.61
N ASP A 314 -0.84 -16.00 0.61
CA ASP A 314 -1.52 -15.10 -0.31
C ASP A 314 -1.82 -15.77 -1.66
N PRO A 315 -3.06 -16.26 -1.87
CA PRO A 315 -3.44 -16.93 -3.10
C PRO A 315 -3.50 -16.00 -4.32
N TYR A 316 -3.51 -14.69 -4.10
CA TYR A 316 -3.64 -13.67 -5.16
C TYR A 316 -2.29 -13.17 -5.64
N ARG A 317 -1.18 -13.57 -5.01
CA ARG A 317 0.19 -13.20 -5.39
C ARG A 317 0.41 -11.68 -5.45
N ARG A 318 -0.11 -10.95 -4.46
CA ARG A 318 0.09 -9.49 -4.34
C ARG A 318 1.57 -9.14 -4.34
N LEU A 319 1.89 -7.90 -4.73
CA LEU A 319 3.25 -7.40 -4.77
C LEU A 319 3.91 -7.48 -3.38
N ARG A 320 5.21 -7.83 -3.36
CA ARG A 320 5.99 -8.04 -2.13
C ARG A 320 7.36 -7.42 -2.23
N SER A 321 7.71 -6.61 -1.23
CA SER A 321 9.02 -5.97 -1.11
C SER A 321 9.48 -5.91 0.34
N ILE A 322 10.69 -5.41 0.56
CA ILE A 322 11.25 -5.06 1.87
C ILE A 322 12.10 -3.81 1.73
N HIS A 323 12.04 -2.95 2.73
CA HIS A 323 12.68 -1.64 2.71
C HIS A 323 13.80 -1.57 3.76
N HIS A 324 14.98 -1.07 3.37
CA HIS A 324 16.17 -0.96 4.22
C HIS A 324 16.43 0.47 4.70
N SER A 325 17.24 0.61 5.74
CA SER A 325 17.83 1.89 6.16
C SER A 325 19.26 2.07 5.66
N LYS A 326 20.11 1.06 5.89
CA LYS A 326 21.54 1.10 5.55
C LYS A 326 22.03 -0.13 4.78
N VAL A 327 21.41 -1.28 5.02
CA VAL A 327 21.84 -2.56 4.44
C VAL A 327 20.82 -2.99 3.41
N VAL A 328 21.17 -2.86 2.14
CA VAL A 328 20.30 -3.26 1.02
C VAL A 328 20.05 -4.77 1.08
N TYR A 329 18.77 -5.15 1.01
CA TYR A 329 18.38 -6.55 0.92
C TYR A 329 18.66 -7.09 -0.50
N ASP A 330 18.93 -8.38 -0.61
CA ASP A 330 19.07 -9.03 -1.91
C ASP A 330 17.73 -9.17 -2.61
N HIS A 331 17.37 -8.18 -3.41
CA HIS A 331 16.11 -8.15 -4.15
C HIS A 331 16.07 -9.12 -5.35
N SER A 332 17.17 -9.81 -5.69
CA SER A 332 17.17 -10.86 -6.72
C SER A 332 16.38 -12.10 -6.28
N LYS A 333 16.17 -12.28 -4.97
CA LYS A 333 15.48 -13.43 -4.39
C LYS A 333 14.06 -13.61 -4.98
N PRO A 334 13.62 -14.87 -5.26
CA PRO A 334 12.42 -15.13 -6.06
C PRO A 334 11.10 -14.71 -5.39
N TRP A 335 11.09 -14.52 -4.10
CA TRP A 335 9.92 -14.06 -3.35
C TRP A 335 9.72 -12.54 -3.39
N CYS A 336 10.74 -11.75 -3.74
CA CYS A 336 10.59 -10.32 -4.00
C CYS A 336 9.96 -10.11 -5.39
N THR A 337 8.95 -9.27 -5.50
CA THR A 337 8.35 -8.88 -6.79
C THR A 337 8.98 -7.62 -7.35
N HIS A 338 9.41 -6.71 -6.49
CA HIS A 338 10.07 -5.45 -6.82
C HIS A 338 11.04 -5.06 -5.69
N ALA A 339 11.96 -4.16 -5.99
CA ALA A 339 12.86 -3.60 -4.99
C ALA A 339 12.25 -2.33 -4.37
N SER A 340 12.39 -2.18 -3.05
CA SER A 340 12.01 -0.99 -2.28
C SER A 340 13.26 -0.45 -1.59
N LEU A 341 13.65 0.80 -1.89
CA LEU A 341 14.94 1.37 -1.49
C LEU A 341 14.78 2.68 -0.71
N GLN A 342 15.65 2.87 0.30
CA GLN A 342 15.84 4.14 1.01
C GLN A 342 17.11 4.82 0.55
N GLU A 343 17.06 5.38 -0.62
CA GLU A 343 18.18 6.09 -1.25
C GLU A 343 17.68 7.09 -2.30
N TYR A 344 18.58 7.90 -2.84
CA TYR A 344 18.32 8.81 -3.97
C TYR A 344 19.48 8.82 -4.99
N ASP A 345 20.33 7.78 -4.94
CA ASP A 345 21.42 7.54 -5.91
C ASP A 345 20.86 6.80 -7.12
N PHE A 346 20.15 7.54 -7.97
CA PHE A 346 19.49 6.99 -9.15
C PHE A 346 20.48 6.51 -10.21
N GLU A 347 21.73 6.96 -10.19
CA GLU A 347 22.81 6.53 -11.10
C GLU A 347 23.07 5.02 -11.00
N LYS A 348 22.82 4.42 -9.85
CA LYS A 348 22.94 2.97 -9.65
C LYS A 348 21.77 2.16 -10.21
N SER A 349 20.73 2.81 -10.71
CA SER A 349 19.51 2.10 -11.14
C SER A 349 19.76 1.12 -12.27
N ALA A 350 20.57 1.47 -13.27
CA ALA A 350 20.88 0.59 -14.39
C ALA A 350 21.56 -0.71 -13.93
N GLU A 351 22.56 -0.63 -13.05
CA GLU A 351 23.23 -1.78 -12.45
C GLU A 351 22.25 -2.65 -11.65
N ARG A 352 21.41 -2.02 -10.82
CA ARG A 352 20.42 -2.71 -9.97
C ARG A 352 19.31 -3.38 -10.80
N LEU A 353 18.81 -2.70 -11.83
CA LEU A 353 17.83 -3.29 -12.75
C LEU A 353 18.40 -4.54 -13.43
N ALA A 354 19.65 -4.48 -13.87
CA ALA A 354 20.34 -5.62 -14.46
C ALA A 354 20.59 -6.75 -13.46
N ALA A 355 21.01 -6.42 -12.22
CA ALA A 355 21.31 -7.40 -11.18
C ALA A 355 20.07 -8.10 -10.62
N TRP A 356 18.97 -7.38 -10.43
CA TRP A 356 17.77 -7.92 -9.79
C TRP A 356 16.69 -8.35 -10.77
N ASN A 357 16.71 -7.82 -11.98
CA ASN A 357 15.72 -8.06 -13.05
C ASN A 357 14.27 -7.81 -12.58
N LYS A 358 14.03 -6.70 -11.89
CA LYS A 358 12.75 -6.33 -11.26
C LYS A 358 12.55 -4.82 -11.26
N PRO A 359 11.30 -4.33 -11.21
CA PRO A 359 11.03 -2.92 -10.99
C PRO A 359 11.68 -2.41 -9.70
N ILE A 360 12.08 -1.14 -9.70
CA ILE A 360 12.67 -0.48 -8.53
C ILE A 360 11.80 0.73 -8.14
N LEU A 361 11.42 0.76 -6.86
CA LEU A 361 10.84 1.92 -6.21
C LEU A 361 11.84 2.44 -5.17
N TYR A 362 12.23 3.70 -5.31
CA TYR A 362 12.90 4.44 -4.26
C TYR A 362 11.82 4.98 -3.32
N ASP A 363 11.42 4.13 -2.37
CA ASP A 363 10.28 4.38 -1.47
C ASP A 363 10.57 5.39 -0.37
N GLU A 364 11.82 5.79 -0.20
CA GLU A 364 12.22 6.87 0.69
C GLU A 364 13.43 7.60 0.10
N ILE A 365 13.15 8.74 -0.53
CA ILE A 365 14.14 9.60 -1.18
C ILE A 365 14.45 10.85 -0.36
N GLN A 366 14.36 10.76 0.96
CA GLN A 366 14.22 11.87 1.92
C GLN A 366 12.85 12.56 1.82
N TYR A 367 12.60 13.53 2.70
CA TYR A 367 11.26 14.12 2.85
C TYR A 367 11.31 15.63 2.60
N GLU A 368 10.32 16.17 1.90
CA GLU A 368 10.02 17.58 1.86
C GLU A 368 9.66 18.06 3.26
N GLY A 369 10.15 19.23 3.71
CA GLY A 369 9.80 19.66 5.05
C GLY A 369 10.72 20.69 5.67
N ASN A 370 10.64 20.81 6.98
CA ASN A 370 11.38 21.82 7.75
C ASN A 370 11.96 21.33 9.09
N ILE A 371 11.97 20.02 9.34
CA ILE A 371 12.58 19.49 10.58
C ILE A 371 14.09 19.71 10.58
N ALA A 372 14.70 19.76 11.77
CA ALA A 372 16.15 19.96 11.93
C ALA A 372 17.00 18.73 11.54
N ARG A 373 16.41 17.73 10.88
CA ARG A 373 17.08 16.52 10.40
C ARG A 373 17.23 16.58 8.88
N ARG A 374 18.46 16.34 8.38
CA ARG A 374 18.77 16.44 6.95
C ARG A 374 17.87 15.56 6.05
N TRP A 375 17.35 14.46 6.57
CA TRP A 375 16.47 13.58 5.81
C TRP A 375 15.04 14.13 5.64
N GLY A 376 14.64 15.15 6.41
CA GLY A 376 13.28 15.68 6.45
C GLY A 376 13.19 17.20 6.28
N ASN A 377 14.07 17.80 5.46
CA ASN A 377 14.06 19.23 5.17
C ASN A 377 14.47 19.53 3.73
N LEU A 378 14.04 18.67 2.78
CA LEU A 378 14.19 18.99 1.37
C LEU A 378 13.28 20.16 0.99
N SER A 379 13.73 20.95 0.02
CA SER A 379 12.84 21.89 -0.63
C SER A 379 11.88 21.15 -1.58
N PRO A 380 10.71 21.72 -1.89
CA PRO A 380 9.77 21.14 -2.85
C PRO A 380 10.35 21.06 -4.28
N GLU A 381 11.28 21.95 -4.64
CA GLU A 381 11.99 21.89 -5.91
C GLU A 381 12.87 20.64 -6.00
N GLU A 382 13.65 20.37 -4.96
CA GLU A 382 14.49 19.17 -4.90
C GLU A 382 13.66 17.89 -4.89
N MET A 383 12.54 17.85 -4.17
CA MET A 383 11.62 16.73 -4.18
C MET A 383 11.07 16.49 -5.60
N THR A 384 10.61 17.54 -6.27
CA THR A 384 10.13 17.47 -7.66
C THR A 384 11.24 16.97 -8.60
N HIS A 385 12.44 17.50 -8.45
CA HIS A 385 13.61 17.12 -9.24
C HIS A 385 13.90 15.61 -9.12
N ARG A 386 13.87 15.04 -7.92
CA ARG A 386 14.12 13.62 -7.68
C ARG A 386 13.11 12.72 -8.38
N PHE A 387 11.85 13.11 -8.46
CA PHE A 387 10.84 12.36 -9.22
C PHE A 387 11.14 12.35 -10.73
N TRP A 388 11.51 13.49 -11.31
CA TRP A 388 11.89 13.56 -12.72
C TRP A 388 13.13 12.72 -13.02
N ARG A 389 14.14 12.78 -12.14
CA ARG A 389 15.33 11.93 -12.27
C ARG A 389 14.98 10.45 -12.19
N ALA A 390 14.18 10.04 -11.22
CA ALA A 390 13.76 8.64 -11.11
C ALA A 390 13.16 8.12 -12.43
N ILE A 391 12.24 8.89 -13.02
CA ILE A 391 11.59 8.51 -14.28
C ILE A 391 12.58 8.38 -15.45
N VAL A 392 13.53 9.30 -15.59
CA VAL A 392 14.53 9.22 -16.68
C VAL A 392 15.63 8.20 -16.41
N TYR A 393 15.73 7.66 -15.20
CA TYR A 393 16.51 6.47 -14.87
C TYR A 393 15.72 5.15 -14.99
N GLY A 394 14.47 5.19 -15.47
CA GLY A 394 13.63 4.01 -15.67
C GLY A 394 13.11 3.37 -14.38
N VAL A 395 13.01 4.16 -13.30
CA VAL A 395 12.60 3.74 -11.95
C VAL A 395 11.57 4.69 -11.37
N TYR A 396 11.08 4.41 -10.17
CA TYR A 396 10.02 5.19 -9.52
C TYR A 396 10.46 5.70 -8.15
N ALA A 397 9.77 6.75 -7.66
CA ALA A 397 10.03 7.36 -6.37
C ALA A 397 8.74 7.52 -5.56
N THR A 398 8.86 7.56 -4.23
CA THR A 398 7.78 7.83 -3.30
C THR A 398 8.06 9.12 -2.53
N HIS A 399 7.05 9.97 -2.44
CA HIS A 399 7.08 11.23 -1.69
C HIS A 399 6.98 10.96 -0.18
N GLY A 400 7.56 11.85 0.59
CA GLY A 400 7.38 11.96 2.02
C GLY A 400 7.45 13.41 2.46
N GLU A 401 6.78 13.75 3.55
CA GLU A 401 6.74 15.12 4.06
C GLU A 401 6.80 15.19 5.57
N THR A 402 7.50 16.20 6.09
CA THR A 402 7.74 16.43 7.51
C THR A 402 7.74 17.90 7.88
N TYR A 403 6.75 18.67 7.42
CA TYR A 403 6.53 20.02 7.96
C TYR A 403 6.00 19.94 9.38
N ILE A 404 6.65 20.64 10.32
CA ILE A 404 6.22 20.75 11.70
C ILE A 404 5.06 21.74 11.77
N SER A 405 3.94 21.31 12.30
CA SER A 405 2.82 22.18 12.64
C SER A 405 3.09 22.97 13.94
N THR A 406 2.47 24.14 14.07
CA THR A 406 2.55 24.97 15.28
C THR A 406 1.62 24.53 16.41
N ASP A 407 0.70 23.60 16.15
CA ASP A 407 -0.34 23.13 17.06
C ASP A 407 -0.12 21.70 17.58
N ASP A 408 1.10 21.17 17.42
CA ASP A 408 1.45 19.78 17.75
C ASP A 408 0.70 18.71 16.92
N SER A 409 0.08 19.07 15.80
CA SER A 409 -0.52 18.10 14.88
C SER A 409 0.57 17.17 14.32
N PRO A 410 0.25 15.91 13.99
CA PRO A 410 1.21 15.01 13.36
C PRO A 410 1.66 15.57 12.02
N VAL A 411 2.91 15.30 11.64
CA VAL A 411 3.40 15.58 10.31
C VAL A 411 2.72 14.65 9.29
N TRP A 412 2.72 15.03 8.01
CA TRP A 412 2.09 14.26 6.94
C TRP A 412 2.49 12.78 6.93
N SER A 413 3.78 12.47 7.08
CA SER A 413 4.26 11.08 7.10
C SER A 413 3.70 10.24 8.26
N ASP A 414 3.06 10.88 9.24
CA ASP A 414 2.34 10.25 10.35
C ASP A 414 0.81 10.46 10.28
N ALA A 415 0.27 10.73 9.09
CA ALA A 415 -1.14 11.01 8.85
C ALA A 415 -1.60 12.38 9.39
N GLY A 416 -0.82 13.42 9.14
CA GLY A 416 -1.17 14.82 9.37
C GLY A 416 -1.69 15.54 8.13
N GLU A 417 -1.65 16.85 8.16
CA GLU A 417 -1.98 17.71 7.03
C GLU A 417 -0.82 17.79 6.01
N LEU A 418 -1.16 17.86 4.73
CA LEU A 418 -0.19 18.01 3.65
C LEU A 418 0.06 19.50 3.37
N HIS A 419 1.29 19.97 3.59
CA HIS A 419 1.69 21.38 3.42
C HIS A 419 2.59 21.63 2.21
N GLY A 420 3.25 20.58 1.72
CA GLY A 420 4.22 20.65 0.64
C GLY A 420 3.64 21.11 -0.68
N THR A 421 4.48 21.70 -1.52
CA THR A 421 4.07 22.14 -2.85
C THR A 421 4.57 21.24 -3.98
N SER A 422 5.41 20.24 -3.69
CA SER A 422 5.84 19.24 -4.68
C SER A 422 4.71 18.30 -5.14
N PRO A 423 3.70 17.94 -4.33
CA PRO A 423 2.67 16.96 -4.75
C PRO A 423 1.94 17.31 -6.06
N ALA A 424 1.62 18.60 -6.28
CA ALA A 424 0.99 19.02 -7.53
C ALA A 424 1.90 18.77 -8.75
N ARG A 425 3.22 18.99 -8.60
CA ARG A 425 4.23 18.81 -9.64
C ARG A 425 4.54 17.35 -9.91
N ILE A 426 4.53 16.55 -8.86
CA ILE A 426 4.64 15.08 -8.92
C ILE A 426 3.44 14.51 -9.69
N THR A 427 2.23 14.96 -9.36
CA THR A 427 1.00 14.56 -10.05
C THR A 427 0.97 15.04 -11.51
N PHE A 428 1.54 16.21 -11.81
CA PHE A 428 1.71 16.68 -13.19
C PHE A 428 2.57 15.70 -14.01
N LEU A 429 3.71 15.27 -13.48
CA LEU A 429 4.57 14.27 -14.14
C LEU A 429 3.85 12.93 -14.35
N ARG A 430 3.11 12.43 -13.34
CA ARG A 430 2.31 11.21 -13.47
C ARG A 430 1.29 11.32 -14.62
N LYS A 431 0.53 12.41 -14.67
CA LYS A 431 -0.45 12.66 -15.72
C LYS A 431 0.19 12.76 -17.12
N LEU A 432 1.40 13.31 -17.21
CA LEU A 432 2.17 13.34 -18.44
C LEU A 432 2.44 11.92 -18.95
N LEU A 433 2.90 11.01 -18.07
CA LEU A 433 3.16 9.62 -18.42
C LEU A 433 1.87 8.86 -18.78
N GLU A 434 0.82 9.00 -17.99
CA GLU A 434 -0.46 8.33 -18.23
C GLU A 434 -1.07 8.69 -19.59
N ARG A 435 -1.06 9.97 -19.97
CA ARG A 435 -1.63 10.42 -21.25
C ARG A 435 -0.76 10.12 -22.46
N SER A 436 0.55 9.91 -22.26
CA SER A 436 1.47 9.57 -23.36
C SER A 436 1.25 8.15 -23.90
N GLY A 437 0.46 7.34 -23.21
CA GLY A 437 0.18 5.96 -23.58
C GLY A 437 1.38 5.00 -23.43
N THR A 438 2.49 5.46 -22.83
CA THR A 438 3.64 4.59 -22.57
C THR A 438 3.31 3.51 -21.55
N THR A 439 3.93 2.35 -21.70
CA THR A 439 3.85 1.27 -20.70
C THR A 439 4.97 1.36 -19.64
N GLY A 440 5.85 2.36 -19.77
CA GLY A 440 7.01 2.61 -18.94
C GLY A 440 8.16 3.16 -19.77
N LEU A 441 9.11 3.83 -19.14
CA LEU A 441 10.26 4.41 -19.82
C LEU A 441 11.53 3.66 -19.43
N MET A 442 12.31 3.28 -20.43
CA MET A 442 13.64 2.69 -20.23
C MET A 442 14.69 3.79 -20.33
N ALA A 443 15.60 3.85 -19.35
CA ALA A 443 16.72 4.78 -19.41
C ALA A 443 17.59 4.54 -20.65
N ALA A 444 18.02 5.62 -21.28
CA ALA A 444 18.99 5.51 -22.36
C ALA A 444 20.36 5.07 -21.83
N GLU A 445 21.10 4.31 -22.62
CA GLU A 445 22.44 3.87 -22.27
C GLU A 445 23.44 5.01 -22.49
N ASN A 446 24.17 5.41 -21.43
CA ASN A 446 25.19 6.46 -21.44
C ASN A 446 24.78 7.77 -22.16
N PRO A 447 23.64 8.39 -21.81
CA PRO A 447 23.17 9.58 -22.49
C PRO A 447 24.02 10.81 -22.16
N TYR A 448 24.21 11.72 -23.13
CA TYR A 448 24.85 13.02 -22.86
C TYR A 448 24.01 13.88 -21.90
N TYR A 449 22.69 13.94 -22.14
CA TYR A 449 21.69 14.44 -21.18
C TYR A 449 20.74 13.30 -20.81
N LEU A 450 20.32 13.26 -19.54
CA LEU A 450 19.41 12.24 -19.03
C LEU A 450 18.18 12.14 -19.91
N ASN A 451 17.89 10.95 -20.37
CA ASN A 451 16.68 10.66 -21.11
C ASN A 451 16.26 9.20 -20.97
N ALA A 452 14.97 8.98 -21.08
CA ALA A 452 14.38 7.65 -21.10
C ALA A 452 13.26 7.60 -22.13
N GLY A 453 12.91 6.40 -22.56
CA GLY A 453 11.80 6.23 -23.46
C GLY A 453 11.80 4.90 -24.20
N ASN A 454 10.95 4.86 -25.20
CA ASN A 454 10.97 3.89 -26.26
C ASN A 454 11.30 4.67 -27.55
N PRO A 455 12.51 4.54 -28.13
CA PRO A 455 12.94 5.36 -29.25
C PRO A 455 12.05 5.28 -30.50
N GLY A 456 11.22 4.27 -30.63
CA GLY A 456 10.23 4.14 -31.69
C GLY A 456 8.90 4.86 -31.43
N GLU A 457 8.65 5.35 -30.24
CA GLU A 457 7.34 5.87 -29.81
C GLU A 457 7.43 7.16 -29.02
N LEU A 458 8.28 7.20 -27.98
CA LEU A 458 8.39 8.31 -27.05
C LEU A 458 9.82 8.43 -26.51
N ILE A 459 10.32 9.67 -26.37
CA ILE A 459 11.60 9.98 -25.73
C ILE A 459 11.40 11.20 -24.82
N LEU A 460 11.71 11.05 -23.55
CA LEU A 460 11.68 12.11 -22.55
C LEU A 460 13.11 12.48 -22.14
N TYR A 461 13.54 13.71 -22.43
CA TYR A 461 14.78 14.29 -21.92
C TYR A 461 14.50 15.10 -20.66
N TYR A 462 15.43 15.07 -19.73
CA TYR A 462 15.43 15.91 -18.55
C TYR A 462 16.83 16.53 -18.34
N PHE A 463 16.91 17.87 -18.31
CA PHE A 463 18.19 18.58 -18.32
C PHE A 463 18.80 18.81 -16.94
N ASP A 464 18.12 18.39 -15.88
CA ASP A 464 18.65 18.50 -14.53
C ASP A 464 19.00 19.96 -14.20
N TYR A 465 20.07 20.19 -13.46
CA TYR A 465 20.57 21.54 -13.12
C TYR A 465 21.24 22.29 -14.29
N HIS A 466 21.27 21.72 -15.49
CA HIS A 466 21.94 22.34 -16.63
C HIS A 466 21.07 23.39 -17.31
N CYS A 467 21.69 24.57 -17.57
CA CYS A 467 21.05 25.69 -18.24
C CYS A 467 21.30 25.65 -19.75
N VAL A 468 20.60 24.73 -20.45
CA VAL A 468 20.83 24.47 -21.86
C VAL A 468 20.08 25.48 -22.72
N GLY A 469 20.80 26.28 -23.53
CA GLY A 469 20.19 27.27 -24.44
C GLY A 469 19.81 26.71 -25.81
N GLU A 470 20.50 25.65 -26.27
CA GLU A 470 20.19 24.91 -27.46
C GLU A 470 20.79 23.49 -27.37
N TYR A 471 20.18 22.52 -28.05
CA TYR A 471 20.73 21.17 -28.14
C TYR A 471 20.36 20.50 -29.48
N GLU A 472 21.29 19.72 -30.03
CA GLU A 472 21.05 18.86 -31.19
C GLU A 472 20.66 17.48 -30.71
N PHE A 473 19.35 17.19 -30.76
CA PHE A 473 18.79 15.91 -30.30
C PHE A 473 19.07 14.82 -31.35
N PRO A 474 19.69 13.69 -30.94
CA PRO A 474 19.94 12.55 -31.83
C PRO A 474 18.70 11.65 -31.92
N LEU A 475 17.66 12.11 -32.60
CA LEU A 475 16.43 11.34 -32.76
C LEU A 475 16.60 10.25 -33.82
N PRO A 476 15.77 9.17 -33.79
CA PRO A 476 15.73 8.18 -34.85
C PRO A 476 15.38 8.79 -36.22
N GLU A 477 16.19 8.53 -37.23
CA GLU A 477 16.03 9.14 -38.58
C GLU A 477 14.69 8.79 -39.25
N LYS A 478 14.21 7.55 -39.04
CA LYS A 478 13.00 7.00 -39.71
C LYS A 478 11.71 7.24 -38.96
N VAL A 479 11.78 7.86 -37.75
CA VAL A 479 10.63 8.15 -36.92
C VAL A 479 10.40 9.65 -36.89
N LYS A 480 9.16 10.06 -37.03
CA LYS A 480 8.73 11.46 -36.97
C LYS A 480 8.13 11.75 -35.60
N PHE A 481 8.56 12.84 -34.99
CA PHE A 481 8.12 13.24 -33.65
C PHE A 481 7.54 14.65 -33.64
N LYS A 482 6.52 14.84 -32.81
CA LYS A 482 6.20 16.16 -32.23
C LYS A 482 7.07 16.38 -31.01
N ALA A 483 7.39 17.63 -30.72
CA ALA A 483 8.20 17.99 -29.58
C ALA A 483 7.46 18.98 -28.67
N THR A 484 7.50 18.71 -27.38
CA THR A 484 6.92 19.56 -26.33
C THR A 484 7.99 19.90 -25.31
N MET A 485 8.24 21.20 -25.11
CA MET A 485 9.10 21.69 -24.05
C MET A 485 8.29 21.82 -22.76
N ILE A 486 8.85 21.34 -21.65
CA ILE A 486 8.16 21.24 -20.37
C ILE A 486 8.96 21.99 -19.32
N ASP A 487 8.27 22.84 -18.55
CA ASP A 487 8.78 23.39 -17.29
C ASP A 487 8.14 22.62 -16.12
N PRO A 488 8.85 21.68 -15.50
CA PRO A 488 8.36 20.86 -14.39
C PRO A 488 7.87 21.67 -13.20
N TRP A 489 8.54 22.75 -12.87
CA TRP A 489 8.20 23.56 -11.72
C TRP A 489 6.97 24.43 -11.98
N ALA A 490 6.89 25.07 -13.14
CA ALA A 490 5.71 25.85 -13.54
C ALA A 490 4.53 24.98 -13.96
N MET A 491 4.73 23.67 -14.15
CA MET A 491 3.75 22.73 -14.68
C MET A 491 3.19 23.17 -16.04
N THR A 492 4.06 23.69 -16.91
CA THR A 492 3.66 24.18 -18.24
C THR A 492 4.27 23.35 -19.36
N GLU A 493 3.55 23.29 -20.45
CA GLU A 493 3.91 22.58 -21.67
C GLU A 493 3.80 23.54 -22.86
N THR A 494 4.85 23.57 -23.67
CA THR A 494 4.92 24.39 -24.88
C THR A 494 5.19 23.49 -26.07
N ALA A 495 4.19 23.25 -26.91
CA ALA A 495 4.36 22.51 -28.16
C ALA A 495 5.26 23.30 -29.12
N LEU A 496 6.27 22.67 -29.67
CA LEU A 496 7.15 23.27 -30.65
C LEU A 496 6.57 23.08 -32.08
N PRO A 497 6.64 24.09 -32.93
CA PRO A 497 6.17 23.97 -34.30
C PRO A 497 7.09 23.03 -35.11
N GLY A 498 6.49 22.21 -35.98
CA GLY A 498 7.23 21.31 -36.88
C GLY A 498 7.22 19.86 -36.47
N ILE A 499 7.91 19.07 -37.28
CA ILE A 499 8.12 17.65 -37.07
C ILE A 499 9.62 17.39 -37.04
N PHE A 500 10.07 16.59 -36.12
CA PHE A 500 11.48 16.35 -35.81
C PHE A 500 11.85 14.90 -36.10
N SER A 501 13.04 14.69 -36.64
CA SER A 501 13.64 13.37 -36.90
C SER A 501 15.13 13.52 -37.15
N GLY A 502 15.92 12.49 -36.93
CA GLY A 502 17.37 12.55 -37.09
C GLY A 502 17.98 13.60 -36.17
N LYS A 503 19.09 14.21 -36.60
CA LYS A 503 19.74 15.30 -35.85
C LYS A 503 18.88 16.57 -35.90
N SER A 504 18.22 16.88 -34.82
CA SER A 504 17.30 18.02 -34.73
C SER A 504 17.80 19.04 -33.72
N LYS A 505 18.30 20.18 -34.24
CA LYS A 505 18.78 21.30 -33.40
C LYS A 505 17.58 22.13 -32.94
N ILE A 506 17.41 22.28 -31.64
CA ILE A 506 16.28 22.99 -31.02
C ILE A 506 16.81 24.02 -30.02
N ALA A 507 16.29 25.24 -30.09
CA ALA A 507 16.52 26.26 -29.09
C ALA A 507 15.73 25.93 -27.79
N LEU A 508 16.39 26.09 -26.65
CA LEU A 508 15.87 25.85 -25.32
C LEU A 508 15.89 27.12 -24.49
N THR A 509 15.31 27.10 -23.30
CA THR A 509 15.12 28.30 -22.48
C THR A 509 16.38 28.79 -21.78
N GLY A 510 17.42 27.97 -21.66
CA GLY A 510 18.57 28.25 -20.81
C GLY A 510 18.28 28.23 -19.31
N LYS A 511 17.10 27.75 -18.91
CA LYS A 511 16.75 27.49 -17.50
C LYS A 511 17.17 26.09 -17.06
N PRO A 512 17.55 25.88 -15.79
CA PRO A 512 17.74 24.53 -15.25
C PRO A 512 16.40 23.81 -15.09
N TYR A 513 16.46 22.50 -14.90
CA TYR A 513 15.34 21.62 -14.60
C TYR A 513 14.25 21.55 -15.67
N MET A 514 14.58 21.89 -16.92
CA MET A 514 13.66 21.77 -18.05
C MET A 514 13.62 20.35 -18.57
N ALA A 515 12.52 20.01 -19.24
CA ALA A 515 12.37 18.73 -19.93
C ALA A 515 11.91 18.93 -21.38
N MET A 516 12.18 17.92 -22.21
CA MET A 516 11.71 17.86 -23.61
C MET A 516 11.10 16.50 -23.86
N LEU A 517 9.85 16.48 -24.29
CA LEU A 517 9.12 15.28 -24.67
C LEU A 517 9.01 15.21 -26.20
N PHE A 518 9.41 14.09 -26.75
CA PHE A 518 9.21 13.72 -28.16
C PHE A 518 8.20 12.58 -28.25
N GLU A 519 7.11 12.81 -28.97
CA GLU A 519 6.05 11.82 -29.17
C GLU A 519 5.90 11.53 -30.66
N LYS A 520 5.85 10.25 -31.04
CA LYS A 520 5.66 9.81 -32.41
C LYS A 520 4.36 10.37 -32.99
N VAL A 521 4.44 10.81 -34.27
CA VAL A 521 3.29 11.32 -35.04
C VAL A 521 2.51 10.18 -35.66
#